data_d42f8296bc8e1089948319e74f87f751
#
_entry.id   d42f8296bc8e1089948319e74f87f751
#
_cell.length_a   1.000
_cell.length_b   1.000
_cell.length_c   1.000
_cell.angle_alpha   90.00
_cell.angle_beta   90.00
_cell.angle_gamma   90.00
#
_symmetry.space_group_name_H-M   'P 1'
#
loop_
_entity.id
_entity.type
_entity.pdbx_description
1 polymer ?
#
loop_
_entity_poly.entity_id
_entity_poly.type
_entity_poly.pdbx_seq_one_letter_code
_entity_poly.pdbx_strand_id
1 'polypeptide(L)'
;SSVLVETENINFIIDTGPDFRYQMLREGVKKLDAVVFTHEHKDHIAGFDDIRGFNWKTQMPMEVYASPDVEIALKRDFHYAFAEKRYPGVPSLNLHVLDNAPFSIGDLELTPIEVLHYKLPVFGYRVGDFSYVTDVNFISEEEKHKLKGSKVLVLSALRQSDHISHYSLEQAIEVAREIGAEQTYFTHMSHQIGLHSEVDAQLP
;
A
#
# COMPACT_ATOMS: atom_id res chain seq x y z
N SER A 1 -3.75 5.54 3.50
CA SER A 1 -3.47 4.35 4.36
C SER A 1 -2.04 3.91 4.15
N SER A 2 -1.39 3.32 5.17
CA SER A 2 -0.02 2.78 5.05
C SER A 2 0.08 1.49 5.86
N VAL A 3 0.86 0.53 5.38
CA VAL A 3 1.09 -0.75 6.07
C VAL A 3 2.58 -0.98 6.21
N LEU A 4 3.05 -1.10 7.46
CA LEU A 4 4.41 -1.50 7.75
C LEU A 4 4.50 -3.03 7.78
N VAL A 5 5.43 -3.58 7.03
CA VAL A 5 5.78 -5.00 7.04
C VAL A 5 7.17 -5.15 7.64
N GLU A 6 7.27 -5.89 8.73
CA GLU A 6 8.51 -6.14 9.45
C GLU A 6 8.82 -7.62 9.48
N THR A 7 10.04 -7.96 9.13
CA THR A 7 10.61 -9.30 9.24
C THR A 7 11.90 -9.25 10.03
N GLU A 8 12.57 -10.38 10.23
CA GLU A 8 13.87 -10.40 10.89
C GLU A 8 14.93 -9.55 10.14
N ASN A 9 14.86 -9.49 8.81
CA ASN A 9 15.89 -8.90 7.97
C ASN A 9 15.46 -7.60 7.28
N ILE A 10 14.19 -7.48 6.91
CA ILE A 10 13.67 -6.43 6.02
C ILE A 10 12.47 -5.75 6.66
N ASN A 11 12.49 -4.41 6.65
CA ASN A 11 11.36 -3.56 7.00
C ASN A 11 10.99 -2.71 5.79
N PHE A 12 9.79 -2.85 5.30
CA PHE A 12 9.29 -2.01 4.21
C PHE A 12 7.88 -1.50 4.49
N ILE A 13 7.50 -0.44 3.83
CA ILE A 13 6.17 0.13 3.94
C ILE A 13 5.44 0.09 2.60
N ILE A 14 4.15 -0.21 2.64
CA ILE A 14 3.25 -0.03 1.51
C ILE A 14 2.55 1.30 1.72
N ASP A 15 2.75 2.23 0.79
CA ASP A 15 2.29 3.61 0.75
C ASP A 15 2.85 4.52 1.86
N THR A 16 2.99 5.81 1.51
CA THR A 16 3.38 6.90 2.40
C THR A 16 2.26 7.94 2.44
N GLY A 17 1.19 7.65 3.15
CA GLY A 17 0.07 8.57 3.30
C GLY A 17 0.46 9.88 4.03
N PRO A 18 -0.46 10.86 4.14
CA PRO A 18 -0.18 12.16 4.77
C PRO A 18 0.35 12.08 6.19
N ASP A 19 -0.06 11.05 6.94
CA ASP A 19 0.34 10.82 8.34
C ASP A 19 1.60 9.94 8.47
N PHE A 20 2.28 9.61 7.37
CA PHE A 20 3.43 8.69 7.34
C PHE A 20 4.45 9.01 8.42
N ARG A 21 4.93 10.27 8.48
CA ARG A 21 5.89 10.72 9.49
C ARG A 21 5.40 10.47 10.91
N TYR A 22 4.15 10.83 11.19
CA TYR A 22 3.56 10.64 12.52
C TYR A 22 3.45 9.16 12.88
N GLN A 23 3.05 8.32 11.92
CA GLN A 23 2.96 6.87 12.09
C GLN A 23 4.33 6.26 12.39
N MET A 24 5.37 6.61 11.63
CA MET A 24 6.73 6.11 11.86
C MET A 24 7.28 6.52 13.23
N LEU A 25 6.99 7.73 13.69
CA LEU A 25 7.41 8.21 15.00
C LEU A 25 6.64 7.51 16.13
N ARG A 26 5.34 7.33 15.98
CA ARG A 26 4.46 6.67 16.96
C ARG A 26 4.88 5.21 17.17
N GLU A 27 5.11 4.48 16.09
CA GLU A 27 5.53 3.07 16.13
C GLU A 27 7.04 2.91 16.41
N GLY A 28 7.77 4.02 16.51
CA GLY A 28 9.20 4.00 16.83
C GLY A 28 10.07 3.34 15.77
N VAL A 29 9.64 3.35 14.49
CA VAL A 29 10.37 2.72 13.38
C VAL A 29 11.74 3.36 13.22
N LYS A 30 12.78 2.55 13.35
CA LYS A 30 14.18 3.01 13.31
C LYS A 30 14.87 2.75 11.97
N LYS A 31 14.38 1.78 11.21
CA LYS A 31 14.92 1.35 9.93
C LYS A 31 13.78 1.11 8.96
N LEU A 32 13.96 1.56 7.73
CA LEU A 32 13.09 1.28 6.62
C LEU A 32 13.98 0.97 5.41
N ASP A 33 13.80 -0.19 4.81
CA ASP A 33 14.61 -0.66 3.70
C ASP A 33 14.00 -0.31 2.35
N ALA A 34 12.65 -0.28 2.28
CA ALA A 34 11.96 0.03 1.04
C ALA A 34 10.60 0.70 1.26
N VAL A 35 10.13 1.36 0.20
CA VAL A 35 8.76 1.86 0.03
C VAL A 35 8.17 1.23 -1.23
N VAL A 36 6.97 0.68 -1.11
CA VAL A 36 6.22 0.10 -2.22
C VAL A 36 4.92 0.87 -2.38
N PHE A 37 4.59 1.34 -3.58
CA PHE A 37 3.39 2.13 -3.81
C PHE A 37 2.29 1.33 -4.48
N THR A 38 1.05 1.51 -4.01
CA THR A 38 -0.14 0.93 -4.64
C THR A 38 -0.59 1.76 -5.84
N HIS A 39 -0.70 3.08 -5.70
CA HIS A 39 -1.13 4.01 -6.75
C HIS A 39 -0.78 5.47 -6.41
N GLU A 40 -1.08 6.39 -7.33
CA GLU A 40 -0.59 7.77 -7.29
C GLU A 40 -1.45 8.77 -6.51
N HIS A 41 -2.55 8.37 -5.89
CA HIS A 41 -3.40 9.30 -5.14
C HIS A 41 -2.68 9.90 -3.93
N LYS A 42 -3.05 11.13 -3.57
CA LYS A 42 -2.36 11.92 -2.55
C LYS A 42 -2.37 11.29 -1.16
N ASP A 43 -3.44 10.63 -0.81
CA ASP A 43 -3.55 9.91 0.47
C ASP A 43 -2.64 8.67 0.55
N HIS A 44 -1.98 8.30 -0.56
CA HIS A 44 -1.00 7.22 -0.63
C HIS A 44 0.45 7.71 -0.81
N ILE A 45 0.68 8.85 -1.48
CA ILE A 45 2.03 9.33 -1.79
C ILE A 45 2.45 10.60 -1.03
N ALA A 46 1.52 11.32 -0.37
CA ALA A 46 1.80 12.69 0.13
C ALA A 46 2.89 12.76 1.21
N GLY A 47 3.13 11.70 1.97
CA GLY A 47 4.20 11.62 2.97
C GLY A 47 5.57 11.21 2.44
N PHE A 48 5.72 11.04 1.11
CA PHE A 48 6.96 10.54 0.51
C PHE A 48 8.21 11.37 0.86
N ASP A 49 8.09 12.69 0.98
CA ASP A 49 9.22 13.54 1.35
C ASP A 49 9.87 13.16 2.69
N ASP A 50 9.10 12.59 3.61
CA ASP A 50 9.58 12.23 4.94
C ASP A 50 10.49 10.98 4.98
N ILE A 51 10.65 10.25 3.85
CA ILE A 51 11.64 9.16 3.73
C ILE A 51 13.08 9.70 3.94
N ARG A 52 13.30 10.99 3.69
CA ARG A 52 14.62 11.65 3.93
C ARG A 52 15.12 11.48 5.36
N GLY A 53 14.22 11.32 6.34
CA GLY A 53 14.62 11.03 7.72
C GLY A 53 15.38 9.71 7.85
N PHE A 54 14.99 8.69 7.09
CA PHE A 54 15.69 7.41 7.02
C PHE A 54 16.98 7.53 6.21
N ASN A 55 16.97 8.25 5.08
CA ASN A 55 18.19 8.52 4.30
C ASN A 55 19.26 9.19 5.15
N TRP A 56 18.85 10.20 5.94
CA TRP A 56 19.79 10.92 6.81
C TRP A 56 20.42 10.01 7.86
N LYS A 57 19.65 9.08 8.40
CA LYS A 57 20.09 8.13 9.42
C LYS A 57 20.99 7.03 8.85
N THR A 58 20.62 6.47 7.69
CA THR A 58 21.33 5.34 7.06
C THR A 58 22.46 5.78 6.13
N GLN A 59 22.44 7.04 5.65
CA GLN A 59 23.29 7.57 4.58
C GLN A 59 23.15 6.80 3.25
N MET A 60 22.01 6.10 3.05
CA MET A 60 21.70 5.29 1.88
C MET A 60 20.46 5.83 1.17
N PRO A 61 20.36 5.67 -0.16
CA PRO A 61 19.11 5.91 -0.87
C PRO A 61 18.04 4.91 -0.42
N MET A 62 16.77 5.34 -0.46
CA MET A 62 15.62 4.48 -0.22
C MET A 62 15.30 3.68 -1.48
N GLU A 63 15.10 2.37 -1.36
CA GLU A 63 14.57 1.55 -2.45
C GLU A 63 13.07 1.83 -2.58
N VAL A 64 12.63 2.27 -3.78
CA VAL A 64 11.25 2.68 -4.04
C VAL A 64 10.72 1.89 -5.22
N TYR A 65 9.61 1.19 -5.01
CA TYR A 65 8.94 0.34 -5.99
C TYR A 65 7.60 0.96 -6.36
N ALA A 66 7.37 1.20 -7.65
CA ALA A 66 6.22 1.97 -8.12
C ALA A 66 5.80 1.55 -9.53
N SER A 67 4.50 1.63 -9.83
CA SER A 67 4.02 1.52 -11.22
C SER A 67 4.47 2.73 -12.05
N PRO A 68 4.40 2.67 -13.39
CA PRO A 68 4.71 3.82 -14.26
C PRO A 68 3.90 5.08 -13.92
N ASP A 69 2.62 4.95 -13.56
CA ASP A 69 1.76 6.08 -13.21
C ASP A 69 2.18 6.73 -11.89
N VAL A 70 2.56 5.91 -10.90
CA VAL A 70 3.13 6.41 -9.63
C VAL A 70 4.49 7.07 -9.86
N GLU A 71 5.36 6.51 -10.72
CA GLU A 71 6.63 7.15 -11.11
C GLU A 71 6.40 8.56 -11.65
N ILE A 72 5.43 8.72 -12.58
CA ILE A 72 5.08 10.01 -13.16
C ILE A 72 4.60 10.98 -12.06
N ALA A 73 3.73 10.53 -11.16
CA ALA A 73 3.22 11.33 -10.07
C ALA A 73 4.32 11.74 -9.08
N LEU A 74 5.20 10.83 -8.68
CA LEU A 74 6.33 11.13 -7.80
C LEU A 74 7.28 12.17 -8.43
N LYS A 75 7.62 12.02 -9.71
CA LYS A 75 8.46 12.97 -10.44
C LYS A 75 7.83 14.35 -10.58
N ARG A 76 6.50 14.43 -10.76
CA ARG A 76 5.75 15.68 -10.82
C ARG A 76 5.72 16.37 -9.45
N ASP A 77 5.36 15.64 -8.41
CA ASP A 77 5.02 16.20 -7.10
C ASP A 77 6.26 16.44 -6.22
N PHE A 78 7.29 15.62 -6.40
CA PHE A 78 8.56 15.66 -5.67
C PHE A 78 9.74 15.86 -6.61
N HIS A 79 9.57 16.67 -7.67
CA HIS A 79 10.55 16.89 -8.73
C HIS A 79 11.97 17.15 -8.23
N TYR A 80 12.11 17.81 -7.08
CA TYR A 80 13.41 18.13 -6.46
C TYR A 80 14.19 16.88 -6.02
N ALA A 81 13.50 15.78 -5.69
CA ALA A 81 14.12 14.51 -5.34
C ALA A 81 14.73 13.80 -6.57
N PHE A 82 14.24 14.13 -7.77
CA PHE A 82 14.63 13.54 -9.05
C PHE A 82 15.54 14.47 -9.89
N ALA A 83 15.83 15.68 -9.42
CA ALA A 83 16.65 16.64 -10.14
C ALA A 83 18.09 16.14 -10.27
N GLU A 84 18.77 16.44 -11.42
CA GLU A 84 20.20 16.13 -11.61
C GLU A 84 21.06 16.78 -10.55
N LYS A 85 20.77 18.06 -10.23
CA LYS A 85 21.42 18.80 -9.14
C LYS A 85 20.46 18.88 -7.96
N ARG A 86 20.64 17.98 -7.00
CA ARG A 86 19.80 17.92 -5.81
C ARG A 86 20.33 18.85 -4.73
N TYR A 87 19.41 19.54 -4.04
CA TYR A 87 19.73 20.26 -2.83
C TYR A 87 20.05 19.28 -1.69
N PRO A 88 21.05 19.55 -0.84
CA PRO A 88 21.34 18.69 0.31
C PRO A 88 20.11 18.54 1.23
N GLY A 89 19.78 17.29 1.61
CA GLY A 89 18.67 17.00 2.50
C GLY A 89 17.32 16.71 1.84
N VAL A 90 17.24 16.69 0.50
CA VAL A 90 16.08 16.13 -0.21
C VAL A 90 16.10 14.61 -0.15
N PRO A 91 14.94 13.94 -0.36
CA PRO A 91 14.90 12.48 -0.45
C PRO A 91 15.90 11.92 -1.46
N SER A 92 16.62 10.88 -1.06
CA SER A 92 17.50 10.10 -1.93
C SER A 92 16.89 8.73 -2.15
N LEU A 93 16.74 8.30 -3.39
CA LEU A 93 16.04 7.06 -3.72
C LEU A 93 16.62 6.38 -4.95
N ASN A 94 16.42 5.06 -5.01
CA ASN A 94 16.52 4.22 -6.20
C ASN A 94 15.11 3.82 -6.60
N LEU A 95 14.67 4.21 -7.77
CA LEU A 95 13.33 3.91 -8.25
C LEU A 95 13.33 2.66 -9.12
N HIS A 96 12.50 1.69 -8.76
CA HIS A 96 12.23 0.46 -9.49
C HIS A 96 10.81 0.53 -10.06
N VAL A 97 10.70 0.56 -11.37
CA VAL A 97 9.39 0.59 -12.04
C VAL A 97 8.87 -0.83 -12.16
N LEU A 98 7.69 -1.06 -11.61
CA LEU A 98 7.03 -2.37 -11.55
C LEU A 98 6.08 -2.56 -12.74
N ASP A 99 5.99 -3.80 -13.17
CA ASP A 99 4.87 -4.36 -13.91
C ASP A 99 4.08 -5.33 -13.00
N ASN A 100 3.13 -6.10 -13.58
CA ASN A 100 2.35 -7.08 -12.81
C ASN A 100 3.10 -8.43 -12.62
N ALA A 101 4.45 -8.41 -12.59
CA ALA A 101 5.27 -9.58 -12.33
C ALA A 101 5.81 -9.59 -10.88
N PRO A 102 6.03 -10.77 -10.27
CA PRO A 102 6.66 -10.84 -8.96
C PRO A 102 8.05 -10.20 -8.95
N PHE A 103 8.38 -9.55 -7.85
CA PHE A 103 9.67 -8.91 -7.60
C PHE A 103 10.16 -9.18 -6.18
N SER A 104 11.42 -8.87 -5.89
CA SER A 104 12.00 -9.13 -4.56
C SER A 104 12.49 -7.87 -3.88
N ILE A 105 12.30 -7.82 -2.57
CA ILE A 105 12.94 -6.86 -1.66
C ILE A 105 13.79 -7.69 -0.69
N GLY A 106 15.12 -7.69 -0.90
CA GLY A 106 16.00 -8.59 -0.17
C GLY A 106 15.65 -10.06 -0.42
N ASP A 107 15.31 -10.78 0.63
CA ASP A 107 14.90 -12.20 0.60
C ASP A 107 13.38 -12.42 0.51
N LEU A 108 12.60 -11.35 0.47
CA LEU A 108 11.15 -11.41 0.36
C LEU A 108 10.69 -11.27 -1.09
N GLU A 109 9.87 -12.21 -1.54
CA GLU A 109 9.15 -12.09 -2.81
C GLU A 109 7.78 -11.43 -2.60
N LEU A 110 7.49 -10.43 -3.42
CA LEU A 110 6.20 -9.74 -3.48
C LEU A 110 5.53 -10.06 -4.81
N THR A 111 4.28 -10.45 -4.76
CA THR A 111 3.43 -10.65 -5.93
C THR A 111 2.47 -9.47 -6.06
N PRO A 112 2.57 -8.65 -7.12
CA PRO A 112 1.58 -7.61 -7.41
C PRO A 112 0.23 -8.24 -7.73
N ILE A 113 -0.83 -7.58 -7.26
CA ILE A 113 -2.24 -7.93 -7.52
C ILE A 113 -2.86 -6.72 -8.22
N GLU A 114 -3.04 -6.80 -9.53
CA GLU A 114 -3.65 -5.71 -10.27
C GLU A 114 -5.16 -5.67 -10.06
N VAL A 115 -5.64 -4.55 -9.55
CA VAL A 115 -7.06 -4.33 -9.28
C VAL A 115 -7.52 -3.01 -9.90
N LEU A 116 -8.83 -2.80 -9.98
CA LEU A 116 -9.37 -1.55 -10.50
C LEU A 116 -9.89 -0.66 -9.37
N HIS A 117 -9.45 0.59 -9.40
CA HIS A 117 -9.99 1.71 -8.65
C HIS A 117 -10.81 2.59 -9.62
N TYR A 118 -12.11 2.33 -9.73
CA TYR A 118 -12.96 2.75 -10.84
C TYR A 118 -12.45 2.19 -12.18
N LYS A 119 -11.68 2.97 -12.95
CA LYS A 119 -11.05 2.56 -14.21
C LYS A 119 -9.53 2.58 -14.15
N LEU A 120 -8.96 3.00 -13.03
CA LEU A 120 -7.54 3.11 -12.83
C LEU A 120 -7.00 1.75 -12.37
N PRO A 121 -6.05 1.14 -13.09
CA PRO A 121 -5.32 -0.02 -12.59
C PRO A 121 -4.44 0.43 -11.40
N VAL A 122 -4.53 -0.30 -10.29
CA VAL A 122 -3.74 -0.06 -9.09
C VAL A 122 -3.22 -1.39 -8.57
N PHE A 123 -2.15 -1.37 -7.78
CA PHE A 123 -1.58 -2.60 -7.22
C PHE A 123 -1.95 -2.80 -5.76
N GLY A 124 -2.44 -4.01 -5.43
CA GLY A 124 -2.25 -4.61 -4.13
C GLY A 124 -1.00 -5.48 -4.14
N TYR A 125 -0.65 -6.07 -2.99
CA TYR A 125 0.55 -6.90 -2.88
C TYR A 125 0.30 -8.11 -1.99
N ARG A 126 0.85 -9.26 -2.40
CA ARG A 126 0.96 -10.45 -1.57
C ARG A 126 2.42 -10.69 -1.20
N VAL A 127 2.65 -10.98 0.08
CA VAL A 127 3.96 -11.35 0.65
C VAL A 127 3.76 -12.61 1.49
N GLY A 128 4.14 -13.76 0.95
CA GLY A 128 3.90 -15.05 1.60
C GLY A 128 2.42 -15.28 1.93
N ASP A 129 2.10 -15.36 3.21
CA ASP A 129 0.75 -15.59 3.74
C ASP A 129 -0.07 -14.31 3.96
N PHE A 130 0.52 -13.13 3.74
CA PHE A 130 -0.12 -11.82 3.91
C PHE A 130 -0.47 -11.18 2.58
N SER A 131 -1.68 -10.64 2.45
CA SER A 131 -2.12 -9.86 1.29
C SER A 131 -2.74 -8.53 1.70
N TYR A 132 -2.39 -7.48 0.98
CA TYR A 132 -2.91 -6.12 1.16
C TYR A 132 -3.48 -5.60 -0.16
N VAL A 133 -4.76 -5.26 -0.17
CA VAL A 133 -5.48 -4.71 -1.32
C VAL A 133 -6.31 -3.53 -0.86
N THR A 134 -5.98 -2.34 -1.35
CA THR A 134 -6.70 -1.10 -1.03
C THR A 134 -7.23 -0.44 -2.28
N ASP A 135 -8.17 0.48 -2.11
CA ASP A 135 -8.72 1.31 -3.20
C ASP A 135 -9.19 0.49 -4.40
N VAL A 136 -10.08 -0.44 -4.11
CA VAL A 136 -10.55 -1.41 -5.09
C VAL A 136 -12.08 -1.42 -5.19
N ASN A 137 -12.58 -1.54 -6.42
CA ASN A 137 -13.98 -1.83 -6.71
C ASN A 137 -14.16 -3.06 -7.63
N PHE A 138 -13.04 -3.60 -8.16
CA PHE A 138 -13.07 -4.81 -8.97
C PHE A 138 -11.73 -5.55 -8.93
N ILE A 139 -11.80 -6.87 -8.76
CA ILE A 139 -10.66 -7.81 -8.84
C ILE A 139 -11.03 -8.89 -9.84
N SER A 140 -10.21 -9.13 -10.86
CA SER A 140 -10.45 -10.21 -11.81
C SER A 140 -10.28 -11.59 -11.17
N GLU A 141 -10.85 -12.64 -11.77
CA GLU A 141 -10.69 -14.01 -11.25
C GLU A 141 -9.21 -14.46 -11.24
N GLU A 142 -8.43 -14.03 -12.22
CA GLU A 142 -7.00 -14.28 -12.27
C GLU A 142 -6.27 -13.66 -11.07
N GLU A 143 -6.57 -12.40 -10.76
CA GLU A 143 -5.97 -11.69 -9.63
C GLU A 143 -6.47 -12.22 -8.28
N LYS A 144 -7.76 -12.58 -8.16
CA LYS A 144 -8.28 -13.30 -6.98
C LYS A 144 -7.54 -14.62 -6.76
N HIS A 145 -7.14 -15.31 -7.84
CA HIS A 145 -6.38 -16.55 -7.74
C HIS A 145 -5.02 -16.35 -7.07
N LYS A 146 -4.35 -15.24 -7.32
CA LYS A 146 -3.10 -14.87 -6.64
C LYS A 146 -3.30 -14.64 -5.13
N LEU A 147 -4.50 -14.20 -4.70
CA LEU A 147 -4.84 -13.96 -3.30
C LEU A 147 -5.21 -15.24 -2.53
N LYS A 148 -5.62 -16.32 -3.22
CA LYS A 148 -5.99 -17.59 -2.59
C LYS A 148 -4.82 -18.19 -1.79
N GLY A 149 -5.13 -18.71 -0.59
CA GLY A 149 -4.14 -19.27 0.32
C GLY A 149 -3.42 -18.23 1.19
N SER A 150 -3.83 -16.97 1.15
CA SER A 150 -3.42 -15.99 2.16
C SER A 150 -3.97 -16.39 3.52
N LYS A 151 -3.16 -16.30 4.58
CA LYS A 151 -3.67 -16.43 5.95
C LYS A 151 -4.31 -15.13 6.40
N VAL A 152 -3.69 -14.01 6.05
CA VAL A 152 -4.19 -12.68 6.40
C VAL A 152 -4.44 -11.87 5.12
N LEU A 153 -5.66 -11.36 5.00
CA LEU A 153 -6.07 -10.42 3.95
C LEU A 153 -6.44 -9.07 4.58
N VAL A 154 -5.82 -7.99 4.11
CA VAL A 154 -6.29 -6.63 4.38
C VAL A 154 -6.94 -6.10 3.11
N LEU A 155 -8.23 -5.78 3.18
CA LEU A 155 -9.03 -5.35 2.04
C LEU A 155 -9.73 -4.03 2.34
N SER A 156 -9.81 -3.10 1.38
CA SER A 156 -10.52 -1.85 1.58
C SER A 156 -12.04 -2.05 1.58
N ALA A 157 -12.73 -1.32 2.48
CA ALA A 157 -14.17 -1.23 2.57
C ALA A 157 -14.55 0.21 2.93
N LEU A 158 -15.00 1.00 1.96
CA LEU A 158 -15.11 2.44 2.13
C LEU A 158 -16.28 2.86 3.05
N ARG A 159 -17.46 2.29 2.84
CA ARG A 159 -18.71 2.66 3.52
C ARG A 159 -19.79 1.60 3.37
N GLN A 160 -20.95 1.80 4.02
CA GLN A 160 -22.07 0.85 3.93
C GLN A 160 -22.73 0.81 2.54
N SER A 161 -22.91 1.97 1.90
CA SER A 161 -23.56 2.06 0.59
C SER A 161 -22.55 1.95 -0.56
N ASP A 162 -23.03 1.57 -1.73
CA ASP A 162 -22.21 1.43 -2.94
C ASP A 162 -21.44 2.70 -3.29
N HIS A 163 -20.25 2.49 -3.82
CA HIS A 163 -19.39 3.54 -4.32
C HIS A 163 -18.82 3.17 -5.69
N ILE A 164 -18.64 4.18 -6.56
CA ILE A 164 -18.21 3.97 -7.95
C ILE A 164 -16.80 3.39 -8.07
N SER A 165 -15.93 3.64 -7.09
CA SER A 165 -14.50 3.28 -7.15
C SER A 165 -14.00 2.45 -5.99
N HIS A 166 -14.84 2.13 -5.01
CA HIS A 166 -14.48 1.32 -3.86
C HIS A 166 -15.57 0.30 -3.55
N TYR A 167 -15.19 -0.81 -2.96
CA TYR A 167 -16.16 -1.74 -2.38
C TYR A 167 -16.92 -1.09 -1.21
N SER A 168 -18.22 -1.35 -1.13
CA SER A 168 -18.97 -1.22 0.10
C SER A 168 -18.54 -2.31 1.09
N LEU A 169 -18.94 -2.20 2.36
CA LEU A 169 -18.63 -3.22 3.36
C LEU A 169 -19.18 -4.60 2.96
N GLU A 170 -20.41 -4.65 2.46
CA GLU A 170 -21.04 -5.88 2.02
C GLU A 170 -20.26 -6.53 0.87
N GLN A 171 -19.91 -5.77 -0.17
CA GLN A 171 -19.11 -6.23 -1.30
C GLN A 171 -17.72 -6.72 -0.85
N ALA A 172 -17.08 -6.02 0.07
CA ALA A 172 -15.78 -6.42 0.59
C ALA A 172 -15.85 -7.74 1.39
N ILE A 173 -16.92 -7.95 2.16
CA ILE A 173 -17.19 -9.22 2.87
C ILE A 173 -17.37 -10.37 1.88
N GLU A 174 -18.14 -10.17 0.80
CA GLU A 174 -18.35 -11.19 -0.23
C GLU A 174 -17.04 -11.59 -0.89
N VAL A 175 -16.23 -10.61 -1.32
CA VAL A 175 -14.92 -10.85 -1.92
C VAL A 175 -13.97 -11.54 -0.94
N ALA A 176 -13.97 -11.15 0.33
CA ALA A 176 -13.17 -11.80 1.36
C ALA A 176 -13.52 -13.28 1.54
N ARG A 177 -14.83 -13.62 1.50
CA ARG A 177 -15.32 -15.01 1.52
C ARG A 177 -14.87 -15.81 0.31
N GLU A 178 -14.90 -15.21 -0.88
CA GLU A 178 -14.44 -15.86 -2.12
C GLU A 178 -12.93 -16.16 -2.10
N ILE A 179 -12.13 -15.26 -1.55
CA ILE A 179 -10.67 -15.44 -1.39
C ILE A 179 -10.40 -16.52 -0.34
N GLY A 180 -11.16 -16.52 0.77
CA GLY A 180 -11.09 -17.54 1.80
C GLY A 180 -9.83 -17.46 2.67
N ALA A 181 -9.35 -16.24 2.98
CA ALA A 181 -8.27 -16.04 3.94
C ALA A 181 -8.71 -16.47 5.36
N GLU A 182 -7.76 -16.93 6.18
CA GLU A 182 -8.06 -17.35 7.56
C GLU A 182 -8.55 -16.17 8.41
N GLN A 183 -7.96 -14.98 8.18
CA GLN A 183 -8.35 -13.74 8.83
C GLN A 183 -8.40 -12.60 7.81
N THR A 184 -9.48 -11.82 7.83
CA THR A 184 -9.61 -10.61 7.02
C THR A 184 -9.74 -9.38 7.91
N TYR A 185 -9.00 -8.32 7.55
CA TYR A 185 -9.15 -6.99 8.15
C TYR A 185 -9.63 -6.00 7.09
N PHE A 186 -10.56 -5.13 7.46
CA PHE A 186 -11.01 -4.06 6.57
C PHE A 186 -10.28 -2.75 6.89
N THR A 187 -9.95 -2.01 5.84
CA THR A 187 -9.21 -0.74 5.90
C THR A 187 -9.82 0.31 4.98
N HIS A 188 -9.23 1.49 4.91
CA HIS A 188 -9.64 2.60 4.03
C HIS A 188 -11.10 3.03 4.24
N MET A 189 -11.55 3.02 5.49
CA MET A 189 -12.92 3.32 5.86
C MET A 189 -13.16 4.82 5.96
N SER A 190 -14.25 5.30 5.36
CA SER A 190 -14.72 6.66 5.55
C SER A 190 -15.57 6.79 6.83
N HIS A 191 -15.87 8.02 7.24
CA HIS A 191 -16.79 8.30 8.35
C HIS A 191 -18.22 7.76 8.14
N GLN A 192 -18.56 7.38 6.90
CA GLN A 192 -19.88 6.84 6.55
C GLN A 192 -20.02 5.33 6.81
N ILE A 193 -18.95 4.65 7.23
CA ILE A 193 -19.04 3.22 7.55
C ILE A 193 -19.77 2.97 8.87
N GLY A 194 -19.71 3.90 9.81
CA GLY A 194 -20.27 3.80 11.15
C GLY A 194 -19.20 3.82 12.26
N LEU A 195 -19.62 3.61 13.49
CA LEU A 195 -18.71 3.51 14.64
C LEU A 195 -18.02 2.13 14.64
N HIS A 196 -16.73 2.10 14.93
CA HIS A 196 -15.92 0.88 14.95
C HIS A 196 -16.57 -0.25 15.75
N SER A 197 -17.00 0.06 16.99
CA SER A 197 -17.61 -0.94 17.88
C SER A 197 -18.93 -1.52 17.37
N GLU A 198 -19.68 -0.76 16.58
CA GLU A 198 -20.96 -1.20 16.01
C GLU A 198 -20.75 -2.05 14.76
N VAL A 199 -19.80 -1.62 13.90
CA VAL A 199 -19.48 -2.33 12.66
C VAL A 199 -18.75 -3.63 12.97
N ASP A 200 -17.76 -3.62 13.84
CA ASP A 200 -16.95 -4.78 14.23
C ASP A 200 -17.84 -5.91 14.82
N ALA A 201 -18.83 -5.54 15.64
CA ALA A 201 -19.77 -6.50 16.22
C ALA A 201 -20.71 -7.18 15.17
N GLN A 202 -20.79 -6.67 13.95
CA GLN A 202 -21.63 -7.18 12.87
C GLN A 202 -20.83 -7.96 11.82
N LEU A 203 -19.48 -7.94 11.92
CA LEU A 203 -18.63 -8.70 11.00
C LEU A 203 -18.79 -10.21 11.26
N PRO A 204 -18.73 -11.03 10.19
CA PRO A 204 -18.92 -12.48 10.27
C PRO A 204 -17.75 -13.21 10.93
#